data_9fca760d687a5256737a55a4d4299a97
#
_entry.id   9fca760d687a5256737a55a4d4299a97
#
_cell.length_a   1.000
_cell.length_b   1.000
_cell.length_c   1.000
_cell.angle_alpha   90.00
_cell.angle_beta   90.00
_cell.angle_gamma   90.00
#
_symmetry.space_group_name_H-M   'P 1'
#
loop_
_entity.id
_entity.type
_entity.pdbx_description
1 polymer ?
#
loop_
_entity_poly.entity_id
_entity_poly.type
_entity_poly.pdbx_seq_one_letter_code
_entity_poly.pdbx_strand_id
1 'polypeptide(L)'
;MAKRNFPLRILAPAIVAGFMAILAGCSRSEPEVQAKLSPETIVLAGAGATFPSVLYNRWFAAYHDSHPKIVIKYAAVGSGEGIRRFIGKNLADEEKIDFAASDAAMSDTEIASAANNVLMIPMTAGCVVLSYNLPGFQAELKLSRQAYAGIFLGKIGKWNDPLIRESNPGVKLPDLTITTVVRKDSSGTTFAFTKNLDSISDKWRSQFGPATLVDWPGNIMRGKGNEGVAGLIGISEGAIGYVGYEFARKLGLKTAALQNKEGQYVKPSEESCRAALVVGDMPENLRVFIPDPAGADSYPIVTFSWILLRKSYPHPETANALRELFLWSLRDGQSFAPELGYVRVPTAVAEKAAAALNNNKAEG
;
A
#
# COMPACT_ATOMS: atom_id res chain seq x y z
N MET A 1 27.34 27.70 69.72
CA MET A 1 26.37 28.64 70.30
C MET A 1 25.38 29.03 69.23
N ALA A 2 24.10 28.91 69.26
CA ALA A 2 23.10 28.51 70.24
C ALA A 2 22.01 27.69 69.48
N LYS A 3 21.55 26.64 70.12
CA LYS A 3 20.36 25.85 69.69
C LYS A 3 19.12 26.68 70.03
N ARG A 4 18.15 26.73 69.12
CA ARG A 4 16.78 27.15 69.46
C ARG A 4 15.84 26.03 69.09
N ASN A 5 15.35 25.33 70.09
CA ASN A 5 14.21 24.43 70.06
C ASN A 5 12.90 25.27 70.00
N PHE A 6 11.97 24.79 69.20
CA PHE A 6 10.56 25.17 69.27
C PHE A 6 9.69 23.90 69.38
N PRO A 7 8.64 24.00 70.26
CA PRO A 7 7.98 22.78 70.72
C PRO A 7 6.83 22.32 69.86
N LEU A 8 6.67 21.00 69.90
CA LEU A 8 5.55 20.23 69.40
C LEU A 8 4.24 20.66 70.06
N ARG A 9 3.24 21.08 69.29
CA ARG A 9 1.87 21.16 69.69
C ARG A 9 1.03 20.07 69.11
N ILE A 10 0.68 19.13 69.93
CA ILE A 10 -0.31 18.09 69.71
C ILE A 10 -1.70 18.75 69.74
N LEU A 11 -2.50 18.62 68.69
CA LEU A 11 -3.95 18.89 68.73
C LEU A 11 -4.66 17.60 68.22
N ALA A 12 -5.58 17.19 69.07
CA ALA A 12 -6.36 15.96 68.97
C ALA A 12 -7.41 15.98 67.83
N PRO A 13 -8.00 14.83 67.53
CA PRO A 13 -8.78 14.63 66.30
C PRO A 13 -10.21 15.13 66.42
N ALA A 14 -10.68 15.85 65.40
CA ALA A 14 -12.10 16.09 65.19
C ALA A 14 -12.65 15.03 64.23
N ILE A 15 -13.56 14.23 64.74
CA ILE A 15 -14.43 13.31 64.03
C ILE A 15 -15.33 14.11 63.10
N VAL A 16 -15.23 13.92 61.79
CA VAL A 16 -16.26 14.30 60.84
C VAL A 16 -16.75 13.04 60.16
N ALA A 17 -17.88 12.54 60.66
CA ALA A 17 -18.71 11.60 59.98
C ALA A 17 -19.48 12.34 58.86
N GLY A 18 -19.49 11.80 57.67
CA GLY A 18 -20.42 12.36 56.71
C GLY A 18 -20.15 12.00 55.27
N PHE A 19 -20.99 11.15 54.75
CA PHE A 19 -21.35 10.97 53.34
C PHE A 19 -20.38 10.19 52.44
N MET A 20 -20.50 8.88 52.53
CA MET A 20 -20.20 7.97 51.40
C MET A 20 -21.30 8.14 50.34
N ALA A 21 -21.11 9.03 49.40
CA ALA A 21 -21.93 9.06 48.19
C ALA A 21 -21.45 7.92 47.27
N ILE A 22 -22.28 6.89 47.17
CA ILE A 22 -22.14 5.79 46.20
C ILE A 22 -22.35 6.38 44.80
N LEU A 23 -21.28 6.71 44.09
CA LEU A 23 -21.30 6.94 42.67
C LEU A 23 -21.42 5.56 41.97
N ALA A 24 -22.63 5.04 41.89
CA ALA A 24 -22.98 4.02 40.92
C ALA A 24 -22.90 4.66 39.54
N GLY A 25 -21.71 4.66 38.95
CA GLY A 25 -21.48 4.99 37.57
C GLY A 25 -22.17 3.92 36.71
N CYS A 26 -23.39 4.20 36.26
CA CYS A 26 -24.00 3.47 35.15
C CYS A 26 -23.11 3.67 33.93
N SER A 27 -22.19 2.72 33.68
CA SER A 27 -21.67 2.44 32.35
C SER A 27 -22.85 2.07 31.47
N ARG A 28 -23.51 3.04 30.86
CA ARG A 28 -24.30 2.79 29.68
C ARG A 28 -23.32 2.42 28.58
N SER A 29 -23.08 1.14 28.37
CA SER A 29 -22.67 0.64 27.09
C SER A 29 -23.78 1.01 26.12
N GLU A 30 -23.54 2.02 25.28
CA GLU A 30 -24.38 2.24 24.12
C GLU A 30 -24.39 0.92 23.35
N PRO A 31 -25.56 0.37 23.02
CA PRO A 31 -25.62 -0.79 22.17
C PRO A 31 -25.06 -0.32 20.82
N GLU A 32 -23.97 -0.93 20.39
CA GLU A 32 -23.51 -0.89 19.01
C GLU A 32 -24.71 -1.36 18.16
N VAL A 33 -25.39 -0.40 17.55
CA VAL A 33 -26.51 -0.68 16.64
C VAL A 33 -25.88 -1.31 15.42
N GLN A 34 -25.65 -2.61 15.46
CA GLN A 34 -25.47 -3.40 14.25
C GLN A 34 -26.76 -3.26 13.45
N ALA A 35 -26.76 -2.32 12.52
CA ALA A 35 -27.85 -2.18 11.57
C ALA A 35 -28.04 -3.56 10.92
N LYS A 36 -29.15 -4.24 11.22
CA LYS A 36 -29.52 -5.49 10.56
C LYS A 36 -29.64 -5.19 9.09
N LEU A 37 -28.71 -5.74 8.30
CA LEU A 37 -28.80 -5.68 6.86
C LEU A 37 -30.15 -6.22 6.41
N SER A 38 -30.77 -5.60 5.40
CA SER A 38 -32.04 -6.11 4.86
C SER A 38 -31.79 -7.49 4.22
N PRO A 39 -32.82 -8.37 4.16
CA PRO A 39 -32.68 -9.69 3.53
C PRO A 39 -32.22 -9.65 2.05
N GLU A 40 -32.37 -8.52 1.40
CA GLU A 40 -31.96 -8.31 0.01
C GLU A 40 -30.56 -7.70 -0.15
N THR A 41 -29.81 -7.54 0.94
CA THR A 41 -28.47 -6.94 0.90
C THR A 41 -27.43 -7.97 0.44
N ILE A 42 -26.70 -7.62 -0.63
CA ILE A 42 -25.55 -8.40 -1.11
C ILE A 42 -24.31 -7.83 -0.41
N VAL A 43 -23.58 -8.67 0.32
CA VAL A 43 -22.31 -8.32 0.93
C VAL A 43 -21.18 -8.91 0.12
N LEU A 44 -20.30 -8.05 -0.42
CA LEU A 44 -19.11 -8.45 -1.16
C LEU A 44 -17.89 -8.33 -0.25
N ALA A 45 -17.22 -9.43 0.02
CA ALA A 45 -16.03 -9.49 0.86
C ALA A 45 -14.76 -9.52 0.00
N GLY A 46 -13.85 -8.59 0.20
CA GLY A 46 -12.55 -8.54 -0.48
C GLY A 46 -11.39 -8.39 0.48
N ALA A 47 -10.22 -8.86 0.07
CA ALA A 47 -9.00 -8.65 0.83
C ALA A 47 -7.76 -8.59 -0.09
N GLY A 48 -6.66 -7.98 0.39
CA GLY A 48 -5.40 -8.03 -0.35
C GLY A 48 -4.56 -6.77 -0.27
N ALA A 49 -4.06 -6.34 -1.41
CA ALA A 49 -3.10 -5.26 -1.55
C ALA A 49 -3.47 -4.00 -0.76
N THR A 50 -2.48 -3.43 -0.07
CA THR A 50 -2.65 -2.14 0.63
C THR A 50 -2.41 -0.96 -0.29
N PHE A 51 -1.65 -1.12 -1.38
CA PHE A 51 -1.37 -0.06 -2.33
C PHE A 51 -2.65 0.57 -2.90
N PRO A 52 -3.64 -0.14 -3.46
CA PRO A 52 -4.83 0.47 -4.03
C PRO A 52 -5.90 0.85 -2.99
N SER A 53 -5.70 0.55 -1.70
CA SER A 53 -6.78 0.57 -0.69
C SER A 53 -7.45 1.94 -0.52
N VAL A 54 -6.72 3.04 -0.68
CA VAL A 54 -7.28 4.40 -0.57
C VAL A 54 -8.28 4.65 -1.71
N LEU A 55 -7.92 4.28 -2.95
CA LEU A 55 -8.80 4.41 -4.10
C LEU A 55 -9.97 3.42 -4.03
N TYR A 56 -9.72 2.18 -3.63
CA TYR A 56 -10.78 1.18 -3.52
C TYR A 56 -11.83 1.57 -2.48
N ASN A 57 -11.42 2.06 -1.33
CA ASN A 57 -12.36 2.55 -0.32
C ASN A 57 -13.21 3.72 -0.86
N ARG A 58 -12.61 4.61 -1.66
CA ARG A 58 -13.35 5.70 -2.32
C ARG A 58 -14.35 5.17 -3.35
N TRP A 59 -13.95 4.19 -4.16
CA TRP A 59 -14.85 3.53 -5.12
C TRP A 59 -16.01 2.83 -4.41
N PHE A 60 -15.73 2.05 -3.39
CA PHE A 60 -16.74 1.25 -2.68
C PHE A 60 -17.76 2.14 -1.97
N ALA A 61 -17.32 3.25 -1.38
CA ALA A 61 -18.22 4.23 -0.80
C ALA A 61 -19.11 4.89 -1.89
N ALA A 62 -18.51 5.40 -2.97
CA ALA A 62 -19.26 6.05 -4.05
C ALA A 62 -20.21 5.09 -4.79
N TYR A 63 -19.80 3.82 -4.92
CA TYR A 63 -20.67 2.79 -5.52
C TYR A 63 -21.84 2.45 -4.60
N HIS A 64 -21.60 2.30 -3.31
CA HIS A 64 -22.65 2.04 -2.31
C HIS A 64 -23.68 3.16 -2.26
N ASP A 65 -23.27 4.44 -2.36
CA ASP A 65 -24.20 5.60 -2.38
C ASP A 65 -25.24 5.48 -3.50
N SER A 66 -24.86 4.94 -4.66
CA SER A 66 -25.76 4.70 -5.79
C SER A 66 -26.41 3.31 -5.82
N HIS A 67 -25.86 2.36 -5.07
CA HIS A 67 -26.31 0.96 -4.99
C HIS A 67 -26.43 0.50 -3.54
N PRO A 68 -27.36 1.05 -2.73
CA PRO A 68 -27.40 0.86 -1.28
C PRO A 68 -27.66 -0.59 -0.84
N LYS A 69 -28.12 -1.45 -1.74
CA LYS A 69 -28.26 -2.89 -1.47
C LYS A 69 -26.94 -3.65 -1.58
N ILE A 70 -25.86 -3.03 -2.10
CA ILE A 70 -24.54 -3.65 -2.22
C ILE A 70 -23.61 -3.06 -1.17
N VAL A 71 -23.16 -3.89 -0.24
CA VAL A 71 -22.19 -3.53 0.79
C VAL A 71 -20.86 -4.19 0.49
N ILE A 72 -19.80 -3.39 0.33
CA ILE A 72 -18.46 -3.90 0.02
C ILE A 72 -17.57 -3.76 1.27
N LYS A 73 -16.95 -4.87 1.69
CA LYS A 73 -15.97 -4.90 2.78
C LYS A 73 -14.62 -5.26 2.20
N TYR A 74 -13.61 -4.45 2.45
CA TYR A 74 -12.25 -4.70 1.97
C TYR A 74 -11.23 -4.67 3.10
N ALA A 75 -10.49 -5.77 3.27
CA ALA A 75 -9.41 -5.88 4.24
C ALA A 75 -8.05 -5.69 3.55
N ALA A 76 -7.39 -4.55 3.80
CA ALA A 76 -6.06 -4.24 3.28
C ALA A 76 -4.98 -4.98 4.10
N VAL A 77 -4.73 -6.25 3.77
CA VAL A 77 -3.88 -7.19 4.53
C VAL A 77 -2.53 -7.50 3.84
N GLY A 78 -2.33 -7.03 2.62
CA GLY A 78 -1.18 -7.30 1.76
C GLY A 78 -1.51 -8.29 0.65
N SER A 79 -0.80 -8.18 -0.49
CA SER A 79 -1.05 -8.96 -1.70
C SER A 79 -0.96 -10.46 -1.47
N GLY A 80 0.08 -10.93 -0.77
CA GLY A 80 0.25 -12.37 -0.52
C GLY A 80 -0.87 -12.96 0.34
N GLU A 81 -1.33 -12.23 1.36
CA GLU A 81 -2.46 -12.67 2.19
C GLU A 81 -3.77 -12.65 1.38
N GLY A 82 -3.96 -11.65 0.50
CA GLY A 82 -5.09 -11.62 -0.43
C GLY A 82 -5.11 -12.84 -1.34
N ILE A 83 -3.98 -13.18 -1.95
CA ILE A 83 -3.84 -14.38 -2.81
C ILE A 83 -4.09 -15.65 -2.01
N ARG A 84 -3.55 -15.79 -0.78
CA ARG A 84 -3.79 -16.95 0.09
C ARG A 84 -5.29 -17.17 0.35
N ARG A 85 -5.99 -16.10 0.73
CA ARG A 85 -7.45 -16.14 0.97
C ARG A 85 -8.21 -16.45 -0.32
N PHE A 86 -7.77 -15.90 -1.43
CA PHE A 86 -8.40 -16.16 -2.74
C PHE A 86 -8.24 -17.61 -3.19
N ILE A 87 -7.09 -18.25 -2.97
CA ILE A 87 -6.87 -19.68 -3.22
C ILE A 87 -7.82 -20.53 -2.39
N GLY A 88 -8.14 -20.10 -1.18
CA GLY A 88 -9.24 -20.66 -0.39
C GLY A 88 -8.89 -21.93 0.41
N LYS A 89 -7.61 -22.30 0.52
CA LYS A 89 -7.18 -23.48 1.28
C LYS A 89 -7.04 -23.17 2.76
N ASN A 90 -7.66 -24.00 3.62
CA ASN A 90 -7.56 -23.94 5.08
C ASN A 90 -7.90 -22.55 5.66
N LEU A 91 -9.02 -21.96 5.22
CA LEU A 91 -9.50 -20.68 5.69
C LEU A 91 -10.48 -20.84 6.87
N ALA A 92 -10.37 -19.96 7.85
CA ALA A 92 -11.45 -19.69 8.79
C ALA A 92 -12.60 -18.97 8.06
N ASP A 93 -13.81 -19.02 8.60
CA ASP A 93 -14.98 -18.43 7.94
C ASP A 93 -14.86 -16.92 7.71
N GLU A 94 -14.25 -16.20 8.64
CA GLU A 94 -13.97 -14.77 8.55
C GLU A 94 -12.89 -14.40 7.53
N GLU A 95 -12.14 -15.38 7.04
CA GLU A 95 -11.12 -15.19 6.00
C GLU A 95 -11.67 -15.42 4.58
N LYS A 96 -12.87 -15.96 4.44
CA LYS A 96 -13.49 -16.20 3.14
C LYS A 96 -13.77 -14.87 2.42
N ILE A 97 -13.45 -14.83 1.15
CA ILE A 97 -13.59 -13.63 0.32
C ILE A 97 -14.15 -13.96 -1.06
N ASP A 98 -14.86 -13.00 -1.63
CA ASP A 98 -15.40 -13.08 -2.97
C ASP A 98 -14.40 -12.61 -4.02
N PHE A 99 -13.55 -11.62 -3.67
CA PHE A 99 -12.50 -11.10 -4.55
C PHE A 99 -11.23 -10.78 -3.77
N ALA A 100 -10.09 -10.76 -4.47
CA ALA A 100 -8.85 -10.29 -3.88
C ALA A 100 -8.25 -9.14 -4.67
N ALA A 101 -7.23 -8.48 -4.10
CA ALA A 101 -6.40 -7.51 -4.81
C ALA A 101 -4.92 -7.79 -4.61
N SER A 102 -4.14 -7.58 -5.66
CA SER A 102 -2.68 -7.77 -5.63
C SER A 102 -1.97 -6.84 -6.59
N ASP A 103 -0.84 -6.25 -6.15
CA ASP A 103 0.07 -5.48 -7.01
C ASP A 103 1.18 -6.36 -7.60
N ALA A 104 1.16 -7.66 -7.26
CA ALA A 104 1.91 -8.71 -7.94
C ALA A 104 0.90 -9.65 -8.59
N ALA A 105 0.86 -9.71 -9.91
CA ALA A 105 -0.01 -10.65 -10.60
C ALA A 105 0.33 -12.08 -10.16
N MET A 106 -0.71 -12.91 -9.97
CA MET A 106 -0.51 -14.32 -9.58
C MET A 106 0.39 -15.05 -10.58
N SER A 107 1.29 -15.85 -10.04
CA SER A 107 2.10 -16.79 -10.83
C SER A 107 1.25 -17.95 -11.36
N ASP A 108 1.75 -18.66 -12.36
CA ASP A 108 1.04 -19.83 -12.89
C ASP A 108 0.82 -20.92 -11.85
N THR A 109 1.76 -21.07 -10.90
CA THR A 109 1.61 -22.00 -9.76
C THR A 109 0.46 -21.58 -8.82
N GLU A 110 0.33 -20.29 -8.53
CA GLU A 110 -0.76 -19.78 -7.70
C GLU A 110 -2.11 -19.91 -8.42
N ILE A 111 -2.15 -19.64 -9.73
CA ILE A 111 -3.35 -19.83 -10.57
C ILE A 111 -3.77 -21.30 -10.57
N ALA A 112 -2.83 -22.23 -10.76
CA ALA A 112 -3.11 -23.66 -10.69
C ALA A 112 -3.61 -24.07 -9.28
N SER A 113 -3.06 -23.48 -8.24
CA SER A 113 -3.52 -23.71 -6.85
C SER A 113 -4.95 -23.24 -6.60
N ALA A 114 -5.43 -22.26 -7.37
CA ALA A 114 -6.83 -21.80 -7.38
C ALA A 114 -7.69 -22.56 -8.41
N ALA A 115 -7.30 -23.76 -8.79
CA ALA A 115 -7.99 -24.62 -9.78
C ALA A 115 -8.20 -23.94 -11.17
N ASN A 116 -7.30 -23.04 -11.56
CA ASN A 116 -7.39 -22.18 -12.77
C ASN A 116 -8.66 -21.30 -12.83
N ASN A 117 -9.37 -21.17 -11.72
CA ASN A 117 -10.58 -20.35 -11.60
C ASN A 117 -10.23 -18.91 -11.25
N VAL A 118 -9.37 -18.26 -12.06
CA VAL A 118 -8.87 -16.90 -11.80
C VAL A 118 -9.02 -16.05 -13.05
N LEU A 119 -9.60 -14.85 -12.85
CA LEU A 119 -9.59 -13.73 -13.76
C LEU A 119 -8.86 -12.57 -13.08
N MET A 120 -7.76 -12.10 -13.67
CA MET A 120 -6.99 -10.97 -13.16
C MET A 120 -7.30 -9.72 -13.98
N ILE A 121 -7.79 -8.68 -13.33
CA ILE A 121 -8.21 -7.43 -13.98
C ILE A 121 -7.36 -6.27 -13.44
N PRO A 122 -6.52 -5.60 -14.26
CA PRO A 122 -5.80 -4.40 -13.86
C PRO A 122 -6.80 -3.26 -13.66
N MET A 123 -6.89 -2.75 -12.43
CA MET A 123 -7.90 -1.78 -12.05
C MET A 123 -7.38 -0.38 -11.82
N THR A 124 -6.12 -0.25 -11.40
CA THR A 124 -5.45 1.01 -11.14
C THR A 124 -3.95 0.83 -11.31
N ALA A 125 -3.25 1.94 -11.38
CA ALA A 125 -1.80 1.98 -11.44
C ALA A 125 -1.27 3.17 -10.64
N GLY A 126 0.03 3.17 -10.36
CA GLY A 126 0.68 4.29 -9.70
C GLY A 126 2.16 4.05 -9.45
N CYS A 127 2.82 5.06 -8.89
CA CYS A 127 4.23 5.00 -8.54
C CYS A 127 4.47 4.40 -7.17
N VAL A 128 5.54 3.63 -7.06
CA VAL A 128 6.15 3.26 -5.78
C VAL A 128 7.31 4.21 -5.53
N VAL A 129 7.18 5.08 -4.54
CA VAL A 129 8.12 6.16 -4.28
C VAL A 129 9.06 5.85 -3.13
N LEU A 130 10.29 6.38 -3.19
CA LEU A 130 11.21 6.36 -2.05
C LEU A 130 10.95 7.61 -1.21
N SER A 131 10.30 7.41 -0.08
CA SER A 131 10.06 8.46 0.92
C SER A 131 11.13 8.42 1.99
N TYR A 132 11.49 9.60 2.52
CA TYR A 132 12.55 9.74 3.50
C TYR A 132 12.22 10.78 4.58
N ASN A 133 12.92 10.66 5.71
CA ASN A 133 12.84 11.61 6.80
C ASN A 133 14.22 12.13 7.18
N LEU A 134 14.53 13.34 6.70
CA LEU A 134 15.75 14.10 7.02
C LEU A 134 15.35 15.46 7.60
N PRO A 135 15.26 15.60 8.94
CA PRO A 135 14.94 16.85 9.59
C PRO A 135 15.94 17.95 9.21
N GLY A 136 15.44 19.15 8.95
CA GLY A 136 16.27 20.30 8.55
C GLY A 136 16.78 20.27 7.10
N PHE A 137 16.65 19.14 6.38
CA PHE A 137 17.05 19.06 4.97
C PHE A 137 15.95 19.66 4.07
N GLN A 138 16.28 20.75 3.37
CA GLN A 138 15.31 21.51 2.55
C GLN A 138 15.51 21.32 1.04
N ALA A 139 16.67 20.82 0.63
CA ALA A 139 16.95 20.58 -0.77
C ALA A 139 16.15 19.40 -1.32
N GLU A 140 16.04 19.30 -2.62
CA GLU A 140 15.55 18.11 -3.30
C GLU A 140 16.59 17.00 -3.21
N LEU A 141 16.19 15.85 -2.70
CA LEU A 141 17.07 14.68 -2.68
C LEU A 141 16.99 13.94 -4.02
N LYS A 142 18.14 13.75 -4.65
CA LYS A 142 18.31 12.96 -5.86
C LYS A 142 19.04 11.67 -5.53
N LEU A 143 18.55 10.54 -6.02
CA LEU A 143 19.19 9.24 -5.85
C LEU A 143 19.43 8.60 -7.22
N SER A 144 20.71 8.37 -7.53
CA SER A 144 21.07 7.57 -8.71
C SER A 144 20.63 6.12 -8.57
N ARG A 145 20.51 5.39 -9.68
CA ARG A 145 20.18 3.95 -9.72
C ARG A 145 21.11 3.14 -8.81
N GLN A 146 22.40 3.47 -8.83
CA GLN A 146 23.41 2.85 -7.95
C GLN A 146 23.21 3.21 -6.49
N ALA A 147 22.86 4.47 -6.18
CA ALA A 147 22.67 4.93 -4.82
C ALA A 147 21.48 4.22 -4.15
N TYR A 148 20.29 4.25 -4.75
CA TYR A 148 19.16 3.62 -4.09
C TYR A 148 19.26 2.07 -4.09
N ALA A 149 19.81 1.44 -5.11
CA ALA A 149 20.10 0.01 -5.04
C ALA A 149 21.13 -0.31 -3.94
N GLY A 150 22.18 0.53 -3.79
CA GLY A 150 23.18 0.38 -2.74
C GLY A 150 22.62 0.52 -1.32
N ILE A 151 21.68 1.44 -1.11
CA ILE A 151 20.97 1.60 0.17
C ILE A 151 20.24 0.31 0.54
N PHE A 152 19.41 -0.21 -0.36
CA PHE A 152 18.60 -1.40 -0.08
C PHE A 152 19.39 -2.72 -0.14
N LEU A 153 20.59 -2.71 -0.70
CA LEU A 153 21.60 -3.79 -0.55
C LEU A 153 22.37 -3.71 0.79
N GLY A 154 22.12 -2.71 1.63
CA GLY A 154 22.85 -2.48 2.87
C GLY A 154 24.32 -2.07 2.66
N LYS A 155 24.69 -1.57 1.47
CA LYS A 155 26.07 -1.13 1.15
C LYS A 155 26.28 0.35 1.44
N ILE A 156 25.23 1.15 1.36
CA ILE A 156 25.22 2.56 1.71
C ILE A 156 24.46 2.70 3.02
N GLY A 157 25.19 3.02 4.08
CA GLY A 157 24.66 3.10 5.45
C GLY A 157 24.56 4.52 5.99
N LYS A 158 25.01 5.54 5.26
CA LYS A 158 24.99 6.96 5.67
C LYS A 158 24.47 7.85 4.58
N TRP A 159 23.77 8.91 4.97
CA TRP A 159 23.23 9.89 4.02
C TRP A 159 24.28 10.70 3.30
N ASN A 160 25.44 10.92 3.91
CA ASN A 160 26.58 11.62 3.28
C ASN A 160 27.52 10.70 2.49
N ASP A 161 27.08 9.52 2.10
CA ASP A 161 27.84 8.59 1.25
C ASP A 161 28.23 9.26 -0.09
N PRO A 162 29.44 8.99 -0.63
CA PRO A 162 29.90 9.54 -1.89
C PRO A 162 28.92 9.39 -3.05
N LEU A 163 28.30 8.21 -3.22
CA LEU A 163 27.32 7.95 -4.30
C LEU A 163 26.06 8.81 -4.18
N ILE A 164 25.64 9.15 -2.95
CA ILE A 164 24.52 10.07 -2.75
C ILE A 164 24.97 11.50 -3.04
N ARG A 165 26.18 11.90 -2.59
CA ARG A 165 26.74 13.25 -2.85
C ARG A 165 26.91 13.55 -4.33
N GLU A 166 27.35 12.58 -5.12
CA GLU A 166 27.50 12.73 -6.57
C GLU A 166 26.21 13.17 -7.27
N SER A 167 25.07 12.66 -6.80
CA SER A 167 23.75 13.03 -7.32
C SER A 167 23.25 14.38 -6.78
N ASN A 168 23.91 14.95 -5.76
CA ASN A 168 23.47 16.14 -5.04
C ASN A 168 24.62 17.18 -4.89
N PRO A 169 25.21 17.65 -5.99
CA PRO A 169 26.35 18.58 -5.93
C PRO A 169 25.94 19.88 -5.23
N GLY A 170 26.81 20.38 -4.36
CA GLY A 170 26.58 21.63 -3.61
C GLY A 170 25.58 21.51 -2.45
N VAL A 171 24.97 20.33 -2.24
CA VAL A 171 24.03 20.09 -1.14
C VAL A 171 24.76 19.47 0.04
N LYS A 172 24.59 20.07 1.23
CA LYS A 172 25.13 19.50 2.48
C LYS A 172 24.23 18.39 2.98
N LEU A 173 24.63 17.14 2.74
CA LEU A 173 23.97 15.95 3.28
C LEU A 173 24.40 15.71 4.73
N PRO A 174 23.49 15.30 5.64
CA PRO A 174 23.82 15.06 7.04
C PRO A 174 24.67 13.79 7.21
N ASP A 175 25.57 13.81 8.22
CA ASP A 175 26.24 12.60 8.67
C ASP A 175 25.31 11.79 9.58
N LEU A 176 24.30 11.17 8.97
CA LEU A 176 23.24 10.44 9.63
C LEU A 176 23.19 9.02 9.08
N THR A 177 22.97 8.05 9.97
CA THR A 177 22.79 6.66 9.58
C THR A 177 21.47 6.47 8.83
N ILE A 178 21.50 5.71 7.74
CA ILE A 178 20.31 5.32 7.00
C ILE A 178 19.65 4.14 7.71
N THR A 179 18.34 4.26 7.96
CA THR A 179 17.49 3.15 8.36
C THR A 179 16.49 2.88 7.22
N THR A 180 16.56 1.69 6.62
CA THR A 180 15.59 1.30 5.59
C THR A 180 14.30 0.81 6.22
N VAL A 181 13.17 1.37 5.83
CA VAL A 181 11.84 0.94 6.28
C VAL A 181 11.21 0.09 5.20
N VAL A 182 10.94 -1.16 5.54
CA VAL A 182 10.51 -2.20 4.58
C VAL A 182 9.22 -2.87 5.04
N ARG A 183 8.60 -3.63 4.16
CA ARG A 183 7.36 -4.35 4.46
C ARG A 183 7.61 -5.57 5.34
N LYS A 184 6.75 -5.74 6.36
CA LYS A 184 6.71 -6.94 7.22
C LYS A 184 5.91 -8.07 6.59
N ASP A 185 4.89 -7.72 5.81
CA ASP A 185 3.95 -8.62 5.14
C ASP A 185 4.36 -8.92 3.69
N SER A 186 3.86 -10.00 3.12
CA SER A 186 4.01 -10.31 1.70
C SER A 186 3.26 -9.28 0.84
N SER A 187 4.01 -8.49 0.07
CA SER A 187 3.57 -7.23 -0.50
C SER A 187 3.81 -7.13 -2.00
N GLY A 188 2.78 -6.76 -2.75
CA GLY A 188 2.92 -6.41 -4.16
C GLY A 188 3.73 -5.13 -4.39
N THR A 189 3.68 -4.15 -3.46
CA THR A 189 4.54 -2.96 -3.50
C THR A 189 6.01 -3.34 -3.35
N THR A 190 6.34 -4.32 -2.47
CA THR A 190 7.68 -4.91 -2.39
C THR A 190 8.07 -5.58 -3.70
N PHE A 191 7.15 -6.33 -4.32
CA PHE A 191 7.41 -6.98 -5.60
C PHE A 191 7.73 -5.97 -6.71
N ALA A 192 6.95 -4.90 -6.84
CA ALA A 192 7.20 -3.85 -7.82
C ALA A 192 8.57 -3.18 -7.61
N PHE A 193 8.91 -2.85 -6.37
CA PHE A 193 10.19 -2.26 -6.02
C PHE A 193 11.37 -3.21 -6.28
N THR A 194 11.28 -4.46 -5.83
CA THR A 194 12.35 -5.46 -6.02
C THR A 194 12.53 -5.84 -7.49
N LYS A 195 11.44 -5.82 -8.28
CA LYS A 195 11.50 -6.03 -9.72
C LYS A 195 12.22 -4.88 -10.44
N ASN A 196 12.07 -3.63 -9.97
CA ASN A 196 12.90 -2.53 -10.44
C ASN A 196 14.36 -2.73 -10.02
N LEU A 197 14.65 -3.05 -8.77
CA LEU A 197 16.02 -3.32 -8.31
C LEU A 197 16.69 -4.45 -9.10
N ASP A 198 15.93 -5.48 -9.46
CA ASP A 198 16.38 -6.61 -10.30
C ASP A 198 16.79 -6.13 -11.71
N SER A 199 16.04 -5.18 -12.28
CA SER A 199 16.32 -4.67 -13.63
C SER A 199 17.53 -3.74 -13.69
N ILE A 200 17.88 -3.08 -12.59
CA ILE A 200 18.93 -2.06 -12.55
C ILE A 200 20.22 -2.48 -11.83
N SER A 201 20.24 -3.64 -11.16
CA SER A 201 21.37 -4.08 -10.33
C SER A 201 21.60 -5.59 -10.45
N ASP A 202 22.67 -5.97 -11.13
CA ASP A 202 23.09 -7.39 -11.24
C ASP A 202 23.33 -8.01 -9.85
N LYS A 203 23.81 -7.18 -8.90
CA LYS A 203 24.04 -7.63 -7.53
C LYS A 203 22.74 -7.96 -6.82
N TRP A 204 21.69 -7.14 -7.00
CA TRP A 204 20.37 -7.44 -6.48
C TRP A 204 19.82 -8.72 -7.13
N ARG A 205 19.89 -8.80 -8.45
CA ARG A 205 19.43 -9.97 -9.24
C ARG A 205 20.04 -11.28 -8.77
N SER A 206 21.34 -11.28 -8.52
CA SER A 206 22.07 -12.50 -8.11
C SER A 206 21.79 -12.90 -6.66
N GLN A 207 21.42 -11.96 -5.77
CA GLN A 207 21.25 -12.25 -4.35
C GLN A 207 19.80 -12.43 -3.92
N PHE A 208 18.87 -11.69 -4.49
CA PHE A 208 17.49 -11.62 -4.02
C PHE A 208 16.46 -11.84 -5.12
N GLY A 209 16.65 -11.24 -6.29
CA GLY A 209 15.65 -11.20 -7.35
C GLY A 209 14.36 -10.44 -6.98
N PRO A 210 13.31 -10.52 -7.83
CA PRO A 210 12.01 -9.96 -7.52
C PRO A 210 11.25 -10.86 -6.54
N ALA A 211 10.71 -10.26 -5.46
CA ALA A 211 9.98 -10.99 -4.41
C ALA A 211 8.94 -10.13 -3.72
N THR A 212 7.89 -10.75 -3.19
CA THR A 212 6.88 -10.08 -2.36
C THR A 212 7.28 -9.95 -0.89
N LEU A 213 8.26 -10.76 -0.47
CA LEU A 213 8.84 -10.76 0.87
C LEU A 213 10.34 -11.02 0.73
N VAL A 214 11.16 -10.19 1.39
CA VAL A 214 12.63 -10.23 1.29
C VAL A 214 13.22 -10.28 2.70
N ASP A 215 14.28 -11.02 2.86
CA ASP A 215 15.16 -10.88 4.03
C ASP A 215 16.17 -9.76 3.78
N TRP A 216 15.73 -8.53 4.11
CA TRP A 216 16.46 -7.32 3.79
C TRP A 216 17.75 -7.21 4.60
N PRO A 217 18.85 -6.83 3.94
CA PRO A 217 20.12 -6.57 4.64
C PRO A 217 20.16 -5.16 5.25
N GLY A 218 21.12 -4.95 6.15
CA GLY A 218 21.43 -3.64 6.72
C GLY A 218 20.60 -3.28 7.95
N ASN A 219 20.52 -1.97 8.23
CA ASN A 219 19.74 -1.44 9.35
C ASN A 219 18.28 -1.24 8.91
N ILE A 220 17.37 -2.08 9.39
CA ILE A 220 16.00 -2.15 8.90
C ILE A 220 14.96 -1.95 9.99
N MET A 221 13.84 -1.33 9.62
CA MET A 221 12.57 -1.34 10.34
C MET A 221 11.49 -1.99 9.48
N ARG A 222 10.51 -2.66 10.10
CA ARG A 222 9.47 -3.39 9.37
C ARG A 222 8.09 -2.84 9.68
N GLY A 223 7.39 -2.30 8.66
CA GLY A 223 6.03 -1.79 8.75
C GLY A 223 5.02 -2.74 8.10
N LYS A 224 3.81 -2.87 8.68
CA LYS A 224 2.71 -3.61 8.07
C LYS A 224 1.97 -2.71 7.09
N GLY A 225 1.83 -3.15 5.84
CA GLY A 225 1.16 -2.39 4.78
C GLY A 225 1.93 -1.12 4.38
N ASN A 226 1.41 -0.41 3.39
CA ASN A 226 1.94 0.90 3.00
C ASN A 226 1.80 1.93 4.13
N GLU A 227 0.69 1.90 4.85
CA GLU A 227 0.43 2.82 5.96
C GLU A 227 1.46 2.67 7.09
N GLY A 228 1.76 1.42 7.49
CA GLY A 228 2.76 1.16 8.52
C GLY A 228 4.18 1.58 8.11
N VAL A 229 4.56 1.37 6.85
CA VAL A 229 5.87 1.85 6.33
C VAL A 229 5.91 3.37 6.31
N ALA A 230 4.88 4.03 5.76
CA ALA A 230 4.80 5.49 5.69
C ALA A 230 4.82 6.13 7.09
N GLY A 231 4.07 5.57 8.06
CA GLY A 231 4.07 6.02 9.44
C GLY A 231 5.46 5.94 10.10
N LEU A 232 6.15 4.80 9.94
CA LEU A 232 7.52 4.62 10.47
C LEU A 232 8.53 5.58 9.84
N ILE A 233 8.46 5.85 8.53
CA ILE A 233 9.30 6.85 7.87
C ILE A 233 9.06 8.22 8.49
N GLY A 234 7.80 8.62 8.68
CA GLY A 234 7.43 9.94 9.20
C GLY A 234 8.00 10.24 10.59
N ILE A 235 8.10 9.23 11.45
CA ILE A 235 8.55 9.42 12.84
C ILE A 235 10.02 9.06 13.08
N SER A 236 10.72 8.44 12.11
CA SER A 236 12.09 7.96 12.29
C SER A 236 13.08 8.83 11.52
N GLU A 237 13.92 9.55 12.24
CA GLU A 237 14.99 10.35 11.64
C GLU A 237 16.00 9.46 10.92
N GLY A 238 16.44 9.87 9.74
CA GLY A 238 17.34 9.09 8.89
C GLY A 238 16.69 7.93 8.15
N ALA A 239 15.37 7.76 8.27
CA ALA A 239 14.65 6.69 7.57
C ALA A 239 14.49 6.97 6.08
N ILE A 240 14.50 5.88 5.29
CA ILE A 240 14.06 5.82 3.91
C ILE A 240 13.30 4.51 3.69
N GLY A 241 12.22 4.56 2.92
CA GLY A 241 11.45 3.36 2.58
C GLY A 241 10.66 3.54 1.29
N TYR A 242 10.11 2.44 0.79
CA TYR A 242 9.27 2.45 -0.41
C TYR A 242 7.80 2.32 -0.04
N VAL A 243 6.98 3.18 -0.63
CA VAL A 243 5.53 3.22 -0.42
C VAL A 243 4.80 3.64 -1.70
N GLY A 244 3.52 3.38 -1.80
CA GLY A 244 2.68 4.01 -2.82
C GLY A 244 2.68 5.54 -2.67
N TYR A 245 2.66 6.23 -3.79
CA TYR A 245 2.75 7.70 -3.83
C TYR A 245 1.62 8.38 -3.05
N GLU A 246 0.43 7.80 -3.07
CA GLU A 246 -0.74 8.25 -2.32
C GLU A 246 -0.51 8.32 -0.81
N PHE A 247 0.22 7.35 -0.23
CA PHE A 247 0.56 7.34 1.20
C PHE A 247 1.59 8.42 1.54
N ALA A 248 2.58 8.62 0.67
CA ALA A 248 3.54 9.71 0.83
C ALA A 248 2.83 11.07 0.80
N ARG A 249 1.92 11.30 -0.15
CA ARG A 249 1.10 12.51 -0.25
C ARG A 249 0.22 12.72 0.98
N LYS A 250 -0.53 11.68 1.38
CA LYS A 250 -1.46 11.73 2.52
C LYS A 250 -0.77 12.14 3.82
N LEU A 251 0.45 11.67 4.03
CA LEU A 251 1.24 11.96 5.25
C LEU A 251 2.23 13.12 5.08
N GLY A 252 2.25 13.81 3.93
CA GLY A 252 3.17 14.91 3.65
C GLY A 252 4.65 14.50 3.70
N LEU A 253 4.97 13.25 3.38
CA LEU A 253 6.36 12.76 3.38
C LEU A 253 7.14 13.33 2.19
N LYS A 254 8.41 13.64 2.43
CA LYS A 254 9.34 13.97 1.35
C LYS A 254 9.63 12.74 0.51
N THR A 255 9.73 12.92 -0.80
CA THR A 255 10.05 11.88 -1.77
C THR A 255 11.30 12.24 -2.56
N ALA A 256 12.15 11.25 -2.82
CA ALA A 256 13.35 11.45 -3.62
C ALA A 256 13.02 11.52 -5.13
N ALA A 257 13.73 12.36 -5.86
CA ALA A 257 13.83 12.26 -7.31
C ALA A 257 14.76 11.09 -7.65
N LEU A 258 14.28 10.13 -8.42
CA LEU A 258 15.02 8.93 -8.78
C LEU A 258 15.55 9.02 -10.21
N GLN A 259 16.77 8.54 -10.41
CA GLN A 259 17.34 8.44 -11.74
C GLN A 259 16.64 7.34 -12.53
N ASN A 260 16.06 7.70 -13.67
CA ASN A 260 15.40 6.80 -14.57
C ASN A 260 16.35 6.13 -15.59
N LYS A 261 15.81 5.35 -16.48
CA LYS A 261 16.55 4.63 -17.52
C LYS A 261 17.34 5.55 -18.45
N GLU A 262 16.81 6.75 -18.73
CA GLU A 262 17.42 7.77 -19.59
C GLU A 262 18.43 8.65 -18.83
N GLY A 263 18.72 8.36 -17.55
CA GLY A 263 19.65 9.10 -16.72
C GLY A 263 19.07 10.38 -16.09
N GLN A 264 17.78 10.68 -16.30
CA GLN A 264 17.14 11.86 -15.75
C GLN A 264 16.68 11.60 -14.30
N TYR A 265 16.77 12.63 -13.44
CA TYR A 265 16.24 12.58 -12.09
C TYR A 265 14.78 13.05 -12.10
N VAL A 266 13.87 12.13 -11.92
CA VAL A 266 12.42 12.36 -12.05
C VAL A 266 11.76 12.33 -10.67
N LYS A 267 10.96 13.37 -10.36
CA LYS A 267 10.08 13.40 -9.19
C LYS A 267 8.81 12.61 -9.43
N PRO A 268 8.24 11.98 -8.40
CA PRO A 268 6.92 11.40 -8.53
C PRO A 268 5.86 12.51 -8.68
N SER A 269 5.07 12.38 -9.72
CA SER A 269 3.88 13.18 -9.99
C SER A 269 2.87 12.34 -10.77
N GLU A 270 1.64 12.81 -10.95
CA GLU A 270 0.68 12.12 -11.82
C GLU A 270 1.25 11.97 -13.24
N GLU A 271 1.86 13.03 -13.77
CA GLU A 271 2.40 13.08 -15.12
C GLU A 271 3.55 12.10 -15.29
N SER A 272 4.52 12.08 -14.36
CA SER A 272 5.69 11.19 -14.45
C SER A 272 5.32 9.72 -14.21
N CYS A 273 4.33 9.45 -13.35
CA CYS A 273 3.79 8.12 -13.16
C CYS A 273 3.01 7.64 -14.39
N ARG A 274 2.24 8.52 -15.03
CA ARG A 274 1.51 8.24 -16.26
C ARG A 274 2.45 8.04 -17.44
N ALA A 275 3.50 8.86 -17.56
CA ALA A 275 4.51 8.70 -18.59
C ALA A 275 5.21 7.33 -18.52
N ALA A 276 5.36 6.78 -17.32
CA ALA A 276 5.95 5.46 -17.08
C ALA A 276 5.03 4.28 -17.44
N LEU A 277 3.72 4.49 -17.57
CA LEU A 277 2.73 3.45 -17.85
C LEU A 277 2.51 3.21 -19.35
N VAL A 278 3.55 3.31 -20.14
CA VAL A 278 3.50 2.96 -21.57
C VAL A 278 3.48 1.45 -21.67
N VAL A 279 2.30 0.91 -21.93
CA VAL A 279 2.09 -0.50 -22.22
C VAL A 279 1.94 -0.63 -23.72
N GLY A 280 2.76 -1.46 -24.33
CA GLY A 280 2.54 -1.88 -25.72
C GLY A 280 1.26 -2.71 -25.83
N ASP A 281 1.28 -3.82 -26.54
CA ASP A 281 0.14 -4.72 -26.55
C ASP A 281 -0.06 -5.38 -25.20
N MET A 282 -1.21 -5.11 -24.55
CA MET A 282 -1.60 -5.80 -23.33
C MET A 282 -1.84 -7.28 -23.64
N PRO A 283 -1.16 -8.22 -22.97
CA PRO A 283 -1.35 -9.65 -23.21
C PRO A 283 -2.77 -10.11 -22.84
N GLU A 284 -3.21 -11.23 -23.42
CA GLU A 284 -4.53 -11.82 -23.18
C GLU A 284 -4.80 -12.13 -21.69
N ASN A 285 -3.75 -12.54 -20.96
CA ASN A 285 -3.85 -12.81 -19.53
C ASN A 285 -3.81 -11.57 -18.64
N LEU A 286 -3.75 -10.37 -19.23
CA LEU A 286 -3.71 -9.07 -18.56
C LEU A 286 -2.59 -8.91 -17.51
N ARG A 287 -1.53 -9.73 -17.60
CA ARG A 287 -0.35 -9.65 -16.72
C ARG A 287 0.77 -8.87 -17.41
N VAL A 288 1.01 -7.66 -16.99
CA VAL A 288 2.10 -6.81 -17.48
C VAL A 288 2.87 -6.20 -16.33
N PHE A 289 4.18 -6.17 -16.44
CA PHE A 289 5.07 -5.52 -15.49
C PHE A 289 5.97 -4.54 -16.24
N ILE A 290 6.22 -3.39 -15.64
CA ILE A 290 7.05 -2.33 -16.20
C ILE A 290 8.17 -2.03 -15.19
N PRO A 291 9.21 -2.86 -15.12
CA PRO A 291 10.20 -2.80 -14.04
C PRO A 291 11.15 -1.60 -14.14
N ASP A 292 11.35 -1.06 -15.34
CA ASP A 292 12.28 0.06 -15.63
C ASP A 292 11.79 0.78 -16.89
N PRO A 293 10.74 1.60 -16.78
CA PRO A 293 10.09 2.24 -17.91
C PRO A 293 11.05 3.15 -18.68
N ALA A 294 10.93 3.16 -19.99
CA ALA A 294 11.62 4.11 -20.85
C ALA A 294 10.94 5.49 -20.84
N GLY A 295 11.65 6.51 -21.29
CA GLY A 295 11.17 7.88 -21.41
C GLY A 295 11.79 8.83 -20.39
N ALA A 296 12.21 10.02 -20.87
CA ALA A 296 12.94 11.01 -20.07
C ALA A 296 12.14 11.49 -18.83
N ASP A 297 10.81 11.55 -18.95
CA ASP A 297 9.91 12.03 -17.90
C ASP A 297 9.31 10.88 -17.08
N SER A 298 9.65 9.62 -17.39
CA SER A 298 9.09 8.45 -16.73
C SER A 298 9.67 8.25 -15.33
N TYR A 299 8.80 8.17 -14.31
CA TYR A 299 9.23 7.76 -12.97
C TYR A 299 9.65 6.29 -12.98
N PRO A 300 10.79 5.91 -12.35
CA PRO A 300 11.39 4.58 -12.58
C PRO A 300 10.62 3.39 -12.01
N ILE A 301 9.75 3.61 -11.02
CA ILE A 301 9.10 2.50 -10.30
C ILE A 301 7.59 2.69 -10.35
N VAL A 302 6.93 1.88 -11.17
CA VAL A 302 5.48 1.88 -11.35
C VAL A 302 4.92 0.47 -11.25
N THR A 303 3.66 0.36 -10.90
CA THR A 303 2.95 -0.91 -10.88
C THR A 303 1.48 -0.72 -11.23
N PHE A 304 0.90 -1.76 -11.81
CA PHE A 304 -0.55 -1.98 -11.78
C PHE A 304 -0.94 -2.63 -10.46
N SER A 305 -2.22 -2.53 -10.12
CA SER A 305 -2.87 -3.35 -9.12
C SER A 305 -4.04 -4.10 -9.77
N TRP A 306 -4.08 -5.39 -9.57
CA TRP A 306 -5.10 -6.28 -10.13
C TRP A 306 -6.15 -6.62 -9.10
N ILE A 307 -7.41 -6.64 -9.53
CA ILE A 307 -8.46 -7.38 -8.85
C ILE A 307 -8.42 -8.82 -9.35
N LEU A 308 -8.54 -9.75 -8.42
CA LEU A 308 -8.62 -11.18 -8.68
C LEU A 308 -10.08 -11.62 -8.48
N LEU A 309 -10.71 -12.08 -9.54
CA LEU A 309 -12.07 -12.60 -9.55
C LEU A 309 -12.07 -14.10 -9.88
N ARG A 310 -13.11 -14.80 -9.44
CA ARG A 310 -13.34 -16.16 -9.89
C ARG A 310 -14.02 -16.14 -11.25
N LYS A 311 -13.69 -17.08 -12.11
CA LYS A 311 -14.40 -17.27 -13.39
C LYS A 311 -15.82 -17.79 -13.18
N SER A 312 -16.05 -18.47 -12.05
CA SER A 312 -17.39 -18.95 -11.63
C SER A 312 -17.59 -18.73 -10.15
N TYR A 313 -18.82 -18.42 -9.76
CA TYR A 313 -19.26 -18.22 -8.38
C TYR A 313 -20.46 -19.12 -8.08
N PRO A 314 -20.59 -19.64 -6.84
CA PRO A 314 -21.75 -20.44 -6.45
C PRO A 314 -23.09 -19.66 -6.55
N HIS A 315 -23.03 -18.34 -6.40
CA HIS A 315 -24.18 -17.44 -6.37
C HIS A 315 -24.10 -16.44 -7.55
N PRO A 316 -24.99 -16.55 -8.54
CA PRO A 316 -24.97 -15.66 -9.71
C PRO A 316 -25.11 -14.16 -9.37
N GLU A 317 -25.85 -13.84 -8.29
CA GLU A 317 -26.01 -12.47 -7.80
C GLU A 317 -24.67 -11.86 -7.34
N THR A 318 -23.81 -12.63 -6.67
CA THR A 318 -22.46 -12.21 -6.27
C THR A 318 -21.59 -11.96 -7.51
N ALA A 319 -21.61 -12.85 -8.48
CA ALA A 319 -20.86 -12.71 -9.73
C ALA A 319 -21.28 -11.45 -10.49
N ASN A 320 -22.60 -11.21 -10.62
CA ASN A 320 -23.14 -10.03 -11.29
C ASN A 320 -22.79 -8.73 -10.55
N ALA A 321 -22.93 -8.69 -9.22
CA ALA A 321 -22.62 -7.54 -8.41
C ALA A 321 -21.14 -7.17 -8.50
N LEU A 322 -20.22 -8.14 -8.45
CA LEU A 322 -18.78 -7.93 -8.62
C LEU A 322 -18.46 -7.40 -10.03
N ARG A 323 -19.05 -8.00 -11.06
CA ARG A 323 -18.85 -7.56 -12.45
C ARG A 323 -19.28 -6.10 -12.64
N GLU A 324 -20.46 -5.73 -12.18
CA GLU A 324 -20.98 -4.38 -12.31
C GLU A 324 -20.17 -3.36 -11.50
N LEU A 325 -19.77 -3.70 -10.27
CA LEU A 325 -18.87 -2.90 -9.44
C LEU A 325 -17.57 -2.57 -10.19
N PHE A 326 -16.89 -3.60 -10.73
CA PHE A 326 -15.60 -3.40 -11.36
C PHE A 326 -15.68 -2.81 -12.77
N LEU A 327 -16.76 -3.02 -13.51
CA LEU A 327 -17.05 -2.27 -14.75
C LEU A 327 -17.27 -0.79 -14.46
N TRP A 328 -18.04 -0.46 -13.43
CA TRP A 328 -18.22 0.93 -12.97
C TRP A 328 -16.88 1.53 -12.52
N SER A 329 -16.08 0.78 -11.77
CA SER A 329 -14.76 1.23 -11.30
C SER A 329 -13.79 1.53 -12.45
N LEU A 330 -13.81 0.74 -13.53
CA LEU A 330 -13.02 0.98 -14.74
C LEU A 330 -13.49 2.19 -15.56
N ARG A 331 -14.76 2.55 -15.48
CA ARG A 331 -15.36 3.65 -16.23
C ARG A 331 -15.43 4.93 -15.39
N ASP A 332 -16.34 4.96 -14.44
CA ASP A 332 -16.68 6.16 -13.66
C ASP A 332 -15.71 6.35 -12.49
N GLY A 333 -15.31 5.24 -11.85
CA GLY A 333 -14.39 5.21 -10.72
C GLY A 333 -13.00 5.74 -11.03
N GLN A 334 -12.55 5.68 -12.29
CA GLN A 334 -11.25 6.22 -12.70
C GLN A 334 -11.12 7.73 -12.50
N SER A 335 -12.23 8.45 -12.39
CA SER A 335 -12.24 9.90 -12.15
C SER A 335 -11.62 10.26 -10.79
N PHE A 336 -11.68 9.38 -9.79
CA PHE A 336 -11.12 9.60 -8.46
C PHE A 336 -9.60 9.35 -8.36
N ALA A 337 -8.99 8.68 -9.34
CA ALA A 337 -7.61 8.25 -9.26
C ALA A 337 -6.60 9.41 -9.11
N PRO A 338 -6.64 10.50 -9.93
CA PRO A 338 -5.63 11.55 -9.88
C PRO A 338 -5.60 12.33 -8.56
N GLU A 339 -6.76 12.69 -8.03
CA GLU A 339 -6.86 13.45 -6.77
C GLU A 339 -6.25 12.67 -5.57
N LEU A 340 -6.29 11.34 -5.65
CA LEU A 340 -5.76 10.45 -4.61
C LEU A 340 -4.29 10.04 -4.84
N GLY A 341 -3.67 10.46 -5.96
CA GLY A 341 -2.26 10.15 -6.25
C GLY A 341 -2.05 8.86 -7.03
N TYR A 342 -3.10 8.30 -7.62
CA TYR A 342 -3.03 7.18 -8.56
C TYR A 342 -3.06 7.66 -10.01
N VAL A 343 -2.76 6.77 -10.91
CA VAL A 343 -2.87 6.98 -12.34
C VAL A 343 -4.08 6.21 -12.87
N ARG A 344 -4.85 6.85 -13.73
CA ARG A 344 -5.91 6.17 -14.47
C ARG A 344 -5.30 5.04 -15.31
N VAL A 345 -5.98 3.92 -15.35
CA VAL A 345 -5.60 2.83 -16.25
C VAL A 345 -5.63 3.35 -17.68
N PRO A 346 -4.58 3.11 -18.51
CA PRO A 346 -4.60 3.50 -19.92
C PRO A 346 -5.84 2.96 -20.64
N THR A 347 -6.43 3.74 -21.55
CA THR A 347 -7.70 3.40 -22.22
C THR A 347 -7.68 2.01 -22.85
N ALA A 348 -6.63 1.67 -23.59
CA ALA A 348 -6.52 0.35 -24.20
C ALA A 348 -6.48 -0.80 -23.20
N VAL A 349 -5.90 -0.56 -22.01
CA VAL A 349 -5.89 -1.53 -20.90
C VAL A 349 -7.27 -1.65 -20.29
N ALA A 350 -7.96 -0.52 -20.06
CA ALA A 350 -9.30 -0.49 -19.51
C ALA A 350 -10.32 -1.19 -20.43
N GLU A 351 -10.21 -1.01 -21.75
CA GLU A 351 -11.05 -1.67 -22.73
C GLU A 351 -10.89 -3.19 -22.73
N LYS A 352 -9.63 -3.70 -22.73
CA LYS A 352 -9.34 -5.14 -22.61
C LYS A 352 -9.82 -5.69 -21.25
N ALA A 353 -9.62 -4.95 -20.16
CA ALA A 353 -10.10 -5.31 -18.83
C ALA A 353 -11.63 -5.43 -18.79
N ALA A 354 -12.33 -4.45 -19.35
CA ALA A 354 -13.81 -4.46 -19.44
C ALA A 354 -14.32 -5.61 -20.33
N ALA A 355 -13.67 -5.88 -21.45
CA ALA A 355 -13.99 -7.02 -22.30
C ALA A 355 -13.84 -8.36 -21.55
N ALA A 356 -12.76 -8.53 -20.79
CA ALA A 356 -12.54 -9.72 -19.97
C ALA A 356 -13.61 -9.91 -18.89
N LEU A 357 -14.05 -8.80 -18.23
CA LEU A 357 -15.16 -8.83 -17.29
C LEU A 357 -16.50 -9.20 -17.92
N ASN A 358 -16.77 -8.69 -19.14
CA ASN A 358 -18.01 -8.97 -19.86
C ASN A 358 -18.06 -10.42 -20.39
N ASN A 359 -16.92 -10.98 -20.79
CA ASN A 359 -16.83 -12.36 -21.27
C ASN A 359 -16.92 -13.38 -20.11
N ASN A 360 -16.67 -12.94 -18.88
CA ASN A 360 -16.79 -13.78 -17.68
C ASN A 360 -18.24 -13.74 -17.16
N LYS A 361 -19.22 -14.07 -18.03
CA LYS A 361 -20.60 -14.22 -17.60
C LYS A 361 -20.71 -15.47 -16.74
N ALA A 362 -21.43 -15.36 -15.62
CA ALA A 362 -21.85 -16.55 -14.87
C ALA A 362 -22.59 -17.46 -15.85
N GLU A 363 -22.01 -18.62 -16.16
CA GLU A 363 -22.77 -19.69 -16.78
C GLU A 363 -23.85 -20.08 -15.80
N GLY A 364 -25.10 -19.81 -16.16
CA GLY A 364 -26.31 -20.09 -15.37
C GLY A 364 -26.59 -21.58 -15.26
#